data_391d94ff2de3ee0b1bbd7140c54b34b6
#
_entry.id   391d94ff2de3ee0b1bbd7140c54b34b6
#
_cell.length_a   1.000
_cell.length_b   1.000
_cell.length_c   1.000
_cell.angle_alpha   90.00
_cell.angle_beta   90.00
_cell.angle_gamma   90.00
#
_symmetry.space_group_name_H-M   'P 1'
#
loop_
_entity.id
_entity.type
_entity.pdbx_description
1 polymer ?
#
loop_
_entity_poly.entity_id
_entity_poly.type
_entity_poly.pdbx_seq_one_letter_code
_entity_poly.pdbx_strand_id
1 'polypeptide(L)'
;MTGVQTCALPIFIRDNPDAFDTALKRRGLPAQAKNLLAIDERRRAAIAKSEQAQARRNAASKEIGQAKAKKDEAAAQALMAEVNELKATLPQLEAEAKAAEDELNTVLATIPNAPLAEVPEGADEHGNVEHHRHGAKRDYAFTLKQHFELGEALGMMDFETAAKISGARFVVLKGPLARLERALGQFFLDVHTGEHGYTEVNPPLLVSDDTMFGTAQLPKFAEDQFSALSGREPREVAIDALNVAIQEARKTDVDPIDDEARFRSFYDSAWNSVPKQVRRWLIPTAEVSLTNLVREQIVEEGALPMRLTAYTPCYRSEAGAAGKDTTGMIRQHQFTKVELVSITRPEDSDAEHERMTQCAEEVLKRLDLPYRTMLLCTGDMGFSSRKTYDIEVWLPGQGRYREISSCS
;
A
#
# COMPACT_ATOMS: atom_id res chain seq x y z
N MET A 1 -1.31 -9.01 1.15
CA MET A 1 -2.37 -9.13 2.21
C MET A 1 -2.95 -7.80 2.70
N THR A 2 -2.87 -6.74 1.92
CA THR A 2 -3.24 -5.39 2.37
C THR A 2 -4.73 -5.07 2.29
N GLY A 3 -5.47 -5.63 1.33
CA GLY A 3 -6.94 -5.46 1.27
C GLY A 3 -7.72 -6.30 2.30
N VAL A 4 -7.12 -7.37 2.83
CA VAL A 4 -7.72 -8.25 3.84
C VAL A 4 -7.55 -7.69 5.26
N GLN A 5 -6.56 -6.81 5.49
CA GLN A 5 -6.32 -6.24 6.82
C GLN A 5 -7.49 -5.40 7.34
N THR A 6 -8.13 -4.59 6.52
CA THR A 6 -9.22 -3.72 6.98
C THR A 6 -10.53 -4.47 7.27
N CYS A 7 -10.79 -5.62 6.64
CA CYS A 7 -11.99 -6.40 6.87
C CYS A 7 -11.79 -7.57 7.85
N ALA A 8 -10.67 -8.29 7.77
CA ALA A 8 -10.40 -9.47 8.59
C ALA A 8 -9.77 -9.12 9.95
N LEU A 9 -9.00 -8.04 10.06
CA LEU A 9 -8.31 -7.68 11.30
C LEU A 9 -9.29 -7.40 12.47
N PRO A 10 -10.40 -6.66 12.31
CA PRO A 10 -11.37 -6.49 13.39
C PRO A 10 -11.98 -7.82 13.87
N ILE A 11 -12.18 -8.79 12.98
CA ILE A 11 -12.67 -10.12 13.33
C ILE A 11 -11.61 -10.86 14.14
N PHE A 12 -10.36 -10.89 13.66
CA PHE A 12 -9.25 -11.53 14.36
C PHE A 12 -9.05 -10.94 15.76
N ILE A 13 -9.11 -9.62 15.92
CA ILE A 13 -8.94 -8.93 17.21
C ILE A 13 -10.06 -9.32 18.18
N ARG A 14 -11.30 -9.44 17.72
CA ARG A 14 -12.44 -9.88 18.55
C ARG A 14 -12.28 -11.31 19.04
N ASP A 15 -11.87 -12.19 18.14
CA ASP A 15 -11.76 -13.61 18.44
C ASP A 15 -10.50 -13.95 19.24
N ASN A 16 -9.43 -13.13 19.11
CA ASN A 16 -8.11 -13.41 19.68
C ASN A 16 -7.42 -12.13 20.23
N PRO A 17 -8.05 -11.40 21.19
CA PRO A 17 -7.50 -10.12 21.66
C PRO A 17 -6.12 -10.25 22.32
N ASP A 18 -5.89 -11.30 23.12
CA ASP A 18 -4.62 -11.53 23.80
C ASP A 18 -3.49 -11.91 22.83
N ALA A 19 -3.81 -12.69 21.80
CA ALA A 19 -2.84 -13.04 20.76
C ALA A 19 -2.44 -11.80 19.95
N PHE A 20 -3.40 -10.92 19.66
CA PHE A 20 -3.14 -9.65 18.99
C PHE A 20 -2.25 -8.73 19.83
N ASP A 21 -2.56 -8.53 21.11
CA ASP A 21 -1.75 -7.69 22.01
C ASP A 21 -0.34 -8.28 22.23
N THR A 22 -0.22 -9.62 22.26
CA THR A 22 1.08 -10.30 22.29
C THR A 22 1.89 -10.01 21.02
N ALA A 23 1.28 -10.06 19.86
CA ALA A 23 1.93 -9.73 18.59
C ALA A 23 2.40 -8.27 18.55
N LEU A 24 1.59 -7.33 19.05
CA LEU A 24 1.98 -5.91 19.15
C LEU A 24 3.17 -5.72 20.11
N LYS A 25 3.15 -6.40 21.25
CA LYS A 25 4.26 -6.37 22.20
C LYS A 25 5.57 -6.86 21.59
N ARG A 26 5.53 -7.94 20.81
CA ARG A 26 6.70 -8.43 20.04
C ARG A 26 7.21 -7.40 19.02
N ARG A 27 6.35 -6.50 18.54
CA ARG A 27 6.69 -5.37 17.65
C ARG A 27 7.09 -4.10 18.42
N GLY A 28 7.27 -4.19 19.77
CA GLY A 28 7.62 -3.06 20.62
C GLY A 28 6.48 -2.07 20.85
N LEU A 29 5.23 -2.44 20.56
CA LEU A 29 4.06 -1.58 20.69
C LEU A 29 3.22 -1.92 21.93
N PRO A 30 2.50 -0.94 22.51
CA PRO A 30 1.58 -1.19 23.60
C PRO A 30 0.36 -2.00 23.15
N ALA A 31 -0.31 -2.65 24.10
CA ALA A 31 -1.57 -3.33 23.90
C ALA A 31 -2.65 -2.37 23.34
N GLN A 32 -3.40 -2.80 22.35
CA GLN A 32 -4.39 -1.99 21.61
C GLN A 32 -5.77 -2.67 21.47
N ALA A 33 -5.87 -3.98 21.75
CA ALA A 33 -7.08 -4.75 21.52
C ALA A 33 -8.30 -4.11 22.18
N LYS A 34 -8.22 -3.74 23.46
CA LYS A 34 -9.33 -3.12 24.21
C LYS A 34 -9.82 -1.83 23.56
N ASN A 35 -8.90 -0.96 23.10
CA ASN A 35 -9.26 0.29 22.44
C ASN A 35 -9.94 0.04 21.10
N LEU A 36 -9.38 -0.83 20.28
CA LEU A 36 -9.92 -1.18 18.97
C LEU A 36 -11.30 -1.84 19.07
N LEU A 37 -11.48 -2.73 20.04
CA LEU A 37 -12.78 -3.36 20.28
C LEU A 37 -13.85 -2.36 20.71
N ALA A 38 -13.49 -1.36 21.51
CA ALA A 38 -14.42 -0.29 21.89
C ALA A 38 -14.82 0.58 20.69
N ILE A 39 -13.89 0.87 19.78
CA ILE A 39 -14.18 1.59 18.52
C ILE A 39 -15.06 0.73 17.61
N ASP A 40 -14.74 -0.54 17.43
CA ASP A 40 -15.54 -1.46 16.59
C ASP A 40 -16.96 -1.69 17.15
N GLU A 41 -17.12 -1.74 18.46
CA GLU A 41 -18.44 -1.83 19.08
C GLU A 41 -19.28 -0.57 18.81
N ARG A 42 -18.71 0.63 18.95
CA ARG A 42 -19.38 1.89 18.58
C ARG A 42 -19.75 1.90 17.10
N ARG A 43 -18.84 1.49 16.22
CA ARG A 43 -19.08 1.39 14.78
C ARG A 43 -20.26 0.47 14.48
N ARG A 44 -20.25 -0.75 15.00
CA ARG A 44 -21.33 -1.73 14.79
C ARG A 44 -22.67 -1.24 15.33
N ALA A 45 -22.68 -0.59 16.50
CA ALA A 45 -23.88 -0.01 17.06
C ALA A 45 -24.44 1.13 16.20
N ALA A 46 -23.58 1.99 15.65
CA ALA A 46 -23.99 3.08 14.76
C ALA A 46 -24.55 2.55 13.43
N ILE A 47 -23.87 1.57 12.81
CA ILE A 47 -24.35 0.90 11.59
C ILE A 47 -25.71 0.26 11.83
N ALA A 48 -25.87 -0.52 12.92
CA ALA A 48 -27.13 -1.19 13.23
C ALA A 48 -28.29 -0.20 13.42
N LYS A 49 -28.05 0.94 14.07
CA LYS A 49 -29.07 2.01 14.22
C LYS A 49 -29.45 2.60 12.87
N SER A 50 -28.49 2.88 12.00
CA SER A 50 -28.75 3.42 10.66
C SER A 50 -29.54 2.43 9.82
N GLU A 51 -29.14 1.15 9.80
CA GLU A 51 -29.84 0.08 9.07
C GLU A 51 -31.29 -0.14 9.59
N GLN A 52 -31.49 -0.13 10.91
CA GLN A 52 -32.82 -0.23 11.51
C GLN A 52 -33.71 0.95 11.13
N ALA A 53 -33.20 2.17 11.20
CA ALA A 53 -33.90 3.38 10.78
C ALA A 53 -34.28 3.33 9.28
N GLN A 54 -33.36 2.90 8.45
CA GLN A 54 -33.60 2.73 7.01
C GLN A 54 -34.66 1.64 6.73
N ALA A 55 -34.56 0.49 7.38
CA ALA A 55 -35.54 -0.60 7.26
C ALA A 55 -36.91 -0.15 7.71
N ARG A 56 -37.01 0.55 8.85
CA ARG A 56 -38.27 1.09 9.38
C ARG A 56 -38.88 2.13 8.43
N ARG A 57 -38.08 3.05 7.90
CA ARG A 57 -38.55 4.01 6.90
C ARG A 57 -39.14 3.32 5.68
N ASN A 58 -38.47 2.27 5.18
CA ASN A 58 -38.94 1.53 4.01
C ASN A 58 -40.24 0.77 4.31
N ALA A 59 -40.37 0.18 5.50
CA ALA A 59 -41.59 -0.48 5.97
C ALA A 59 -42.76 0.51 6.12
N ALA A 60 -42.55 1.61 6.85
CA ALA A 60 -43.53 2.67 7.03
C ALA A 60 -44.01 3.26 5.70
N SER A 61 -43.14 3.44 4.73
CA SER A 61 -43.50 3.90 3.39
C SER A 61 -44.46 2.94 2.67
N LYS A 62 -44.29 1.61 2.83
CA LYS A 62 -45.24 0.60 2.30
C LYS A 62 -46.57 0.60 3.07
N GLU A 63 -46.48 0.75 4.39
CA GLU A 63 -47.66 0.80 5.28
C GLU A 63 -48.54 2.03 4.96
N ILE A 64 -47.96 3.18 4.63
CA ILE A 64 -48.72 4.36 4.16
C ILE A 64 -49.56 4.02 2.91
N GLY A 65 -48.98 3.30 1.95
CA GLY A 65 -49.74 2.86 0.78
C GLY A 65 -50.92 1.98 1.13
N GLN A 66 -50.77 1.08 2.10
CA GLN A 66 -51.84 0.18 2.59
C GLN A 66 -52.91 0.94 3.38
N ALA A 67 -52.52 1.88 4.25
CA ALA A 67 -53.47 2.70 5.02
C ALA A 67 -54.32 3.58 4.09
N LYS A 68 -53.70 4.21 3.10
CA LYS A 68 -54.42 4.99 2.05
C LYS A 68 -55.39 4.12 1.25
N ALA A 69 -55.01 2.92 0.86
CA ALA A 69 -55.92 1.98 0.17
C ALA A 69 -57.10 1.58 1.03
N LYS A 70 -56.95 1.48 2.35
CA LYS A 70 -58.02 1.21 3.31
C LYS A 70 -58.79 2.46 3.72
N LYS A 71 -58.47 3.65 3.25
CA LYS A 71 -59.04 4.95 3.64
C LYS A 71 -58.87 5.28 5.13
N ASP A 72 -57.80 4.74 5.76
CA ASP A 72 -57.44 5.04 7.16
C ASP A 72 -56.49 6.25 7.18
N GLU A 73 -57.10 7.45 7.16
CA GLU A 73 -56.38 8.73 7.13
C GLU A 73 -55.54 8.95 8.40
N ALA A 74 -56.03 8.51 9.57
CA ALA A 74 -55.33 8.68 10.84
C ALA A 74 -54.02 7.86 10.88
N ALA A 75 -54.08 6.60 10.48
CA ALA A 75 -52.91 5.75 10.37
C ALA A 75 -51.92 6.26 9.28
N ALA A 76 -52.44 6.74 8.13
CA ALA A 76 -51.62 7.27 7.10
C ALA A 76 -50.84 8.55 7.54
N GLN A 77 -51.50 9.44 8.28
CA GLN A 77 -50.84 10.67 8.83
C GLN A 77 -49.80 10.33 9.89
N ALA A 78 -50.06 9.40 10.79
CA ALA A 78 -49.07 8.97 11.79
C ALA A 78 -47.80 8.37 11.13
N LEU A 79 -47.98 7.49 10.14
CA LEU A 79 -46.88 6.89 9.39
C LEU A 79 -46.12 7.91 8.55
N MET A 80 -46.79 8.91 7.99
CA MET A 80 -46.15 10.02 7.28
C MET A 80 -45.29 10.88 8.22
N ALA A 81 -45.79 11.14 9.44
CA ALA A 81 -44.98 11.86 10.45
C ALA A 81 -43.71 11.06 10.83
N GLU A 82 -43.87 9.74 11.07
CA GLU A 82 -42.73 8.84 11.36
C GLU A 82 -41.72 8.83 10.22
N VAL A 83 -42.16 8.71 8.98
CA VAL A 83 -41.27 8.75 7.80
C VAL A 83 -40.52 10.05 7.69
N ASN A 84 -41.17 11.20 7.98
CA ASN A 84 -40.54 12.51 7.98
C ASN A 84 -39.46 12.65 9.09
N GLU A 85 -39.77 12.13 10.30
CA GLU A 85 -38.76 12.07 11.39
C GLU A 85 -37.58 11.20 11.03
N LEU A 86 -37.84 9.99 10.49
CA LEU A 86 -36.74 9.10 10.02
C LEU A 86 -35.94 9.72 8.87
N LYS A 87 -36.57 10.45 7.94
CA LYS A 87 -35.84 11.19 6.91
C LYS A 87 -34.94 12.28 7.48
N ALA A 88 -35.36 12.96 8.55
CA ALA A 88 -34.56 13.99 9.20
C ALA A 88 -33.38 13.43 10.02
N THR A 89 -33.54 12.24 10.63
CA THR A 89 -32.53 11.65 11.50
C THR A 89 -31.55 10.72 10.76
N LEU A 90 -31.96 10.09 9.65
CA LEU A 90 -31.13 9.16 8.88
C LEU A 90 -29.77 9.75 8.47
N PRO A 91 -29.67 10.97 7.92
CA PRO A 91 -28.39 11.53 7.52
C PRO A 91 -27.40 11.67 8.69
N GLN A 92 -27.90 11.97 9.90
CA GLN A 92 -27.07 12.03 11.08
C GLN A 92 -26.56 10.65 11.50
N LEU A 93 -27.46 9.63 11.50
CA LEU A 93 -27.07 8.25 11.83
C LEU A 93 -26.05 7.67 10.82
N GLU A 94 -26.23 7.97 9.55
CA GLU A 94 -25.27 7.60 8.50
C GLU A 94 -23.92 8.29 8.69
N ALA A 95 -23.92 9.57 9.07
CA ALA A 95 -22.72 10.32 9.35
C ALA A 95 -21.99 9.78 10.61
N GLU A 96 -22.73 9.41 11.67
CA GLU A 96 -22.17 8.79 12.87
C GLU A 96 -21.54 7.41 12.54
N ALA A 97 -22.23 6.60 11.75
CA ALA A 97 -21.71 5.30 11.31
C ALA A 97 -20.42 5.45 10.50
N LYS A 98 -20.43 6.39 9.55
CA LYS A 98 -19.24 6.71 8.74
C LYS A 98 -18.08 7.23 9.59
N ALA A 99 -18.34 8.16 10.51
CA ALA A 99 -17.29 8.70 11.38
C ALA A 99 -16.64 7.62 12.26
N ALA A 100 -17.44 6.69 12.79
CA ALA A 100 -16.91 5.58 13.57
C ALA A 100 -16.11 4.57 12.72
N GLU A 101 -16.50 4.36 11.46
CA GLU A 101 -15.74 3.55 10.50
C GLU A 101 -14.43 4.21 10.12
N ASP A 102 -14.44 5.52 9.83
CA ASP A 102 -13.25 6.29 9.48
C ASP A 102 -12.26 6.33 10.68
N GLU A 103 -12.75 6.44 11.92
CA GLU A 103 -11.94 6.36 13.15
C GLU A 103 -11.25 4.99 13.24
N LEU A 104 -12.01 3.91 13.09
CA LEU A 104 -11.45 2.55 13.14
C LEU A 104 -10.38 2.32 12.07
N ASN A 105 -10.67 2.69 10.84
CA ASN A 105 -9.76 2.54 9.71
C ASN A 105 -8.48 3.37 9.90
N THR A 106 -8.59 4.58 10.44
CA THR A 106 -7.44 5.44 10.75
C THR A 106 -6.51 4.78 11.76
N VAL A 107 -7.05 4.20 12.83
CA VAL A 107 -6.24 3.52 13.85
C VAL A 107 -5.63 2.25 13.27
N LEU A 108 -6.41 1.42 12.57
CA LEU A 108 -5.94 0.16 11.97
C LEU A 108 -4.81 0.40 10.96
N ALA A 109 -4.85 1.50 10.20
CA ALA A 109 -3.81 1.85 9.23
C ALA A 109 -2.43 2.16 9.86
N THR A 110 -2.37 2.38 11.16
CA THR A 110 -1.13 2.63 11.90
C THR A 110 -0.56 1.39 12.60
N ILE A 111 -1.24 0.26 12.52
CA ILE A 111 -0.87 -0.97 13.22
C ILE A 111 -0.10 -1.90 12.29
N PRO A 112 1.13 -2.32 12.66
CA PRO A 112 1.90 -3.26 11.85
C PRO A 112 1.29 -4.67 11.91
N ASN A 113 1.64 -5.49 10.92
CA ASN A 113 1.19 -6.88 10.88
C ASN A 113 1.81 -7.72 12.02
N ALA A 114 1.09 -8.76 12.42
CA ALA A 114 1.53 -9.70 13.46
C ALA A 114 2.66 -10.59 12.94
N PRO A 115 3.82 -10.67 13.64
CA PRO A 115 4.92 -11.52 13.22
C PRO A 115 4.60 -13.01 13.44
N LEU A 116 5.11 -13.88 12.56
CA LEU A 116 5.05 -15.33 12.76
C LEU A 116 5.83 -15.74 14.01
N ALA A 117 5.52 -16.91 14.56
CA ALA A 117 6.11 -17.40 15.81
C ALA A 117 7.63 -17.55 15.72
N GLU A 118 8.14 -17.97 14.56
CA GLU A 118 9.56 -18.20 14.29
C GLU A 118 10.41 -16.94 14.09
N VAL A 119 9.77 -15.77 13.92
CA VAL A 119 10.49 -14.50 13.78
C VAL A 119 11.24 -14.18 15.08
N PRO A 120 12.55 -13.94 15.03
CA PRO A 120 13.33 -13.62 16.23
C PRO A 120 12.91 -12.28 16.83
N GLU A 121 13.00 -12.17 18.15
CA GLU A 121 12.78 -10.90 18.85
C GLU A 121 14.03 -10.03 18.78
N GLY A 122 13.88 -8.76 18.50
CA GLY A 122 14.97 -7.78 18.44
C GLY A 122 14.43 -6.38 18.25
N ALA A 123 15.22 -5.37 18.59
CA ALA A 123 14.83 -3.96 18.49
C ALA A 123 15.22 -3.34 17.13
N ASP A 124 16.27 -3.84 16.50
CA ASP A 124 16.87 -3.32 15.28
C ASP A 124 17.62 -4.43 14.52
N GLU A 125 18.39 -4.08 13.49
CA GLU A 125 19.15 -4.99 12.64
C GLU A 125 20.13 -5.92 13.39
N HIS A 126 20.52 -5.58 14.61
CA HIS A 126 21.41 -6.46 15.43
C HIS A 126 20.68 -7.70 15.96
N GLY A 127 19.35 -7.68 15.98
CA GLY A 127 18.52 -8.84 16.31
C GLY A 127 18.27 -9.79 15.16
N ASN A 128 18.70 -9.47 13.94
CA ASN A 128 18.55 -10.31 12.77
C ASN A 128 19.41 -11.58 12.87
N VAL A 129 18.89 -12.69 12.36
CA VAL A 129 19.57 -14.00 12.43
C VAL A 129 19.94 -14.45 11.02
N GLU A 130 21.20 -14.82 10.84
CA GLU A 130 21.63 -15.41 9.58
C GLU A 130 20.95 -16.76 9.37
N HIS A 131 20.13 -16.87 8.34
CA HIS A 131 19.45 -18.11 7.98
C HIS A 131 20.38 -19.06 7.24
N HIS A 132 21.08 -18.57 6.21
CA HIS A 132 22.15 -19.30 5.51
C HIS A 132 23.02 -18.33 4.69
N ARG A 133 24.08 -18.87 4.11
CA ARG A 133 24.96 -18.16 3.20
C ARG A 133 25.38 -19.03 2.02
N HIS A 134 25.75 -18.39 0.93
CA HIS A 134 26.23 -19.02 -0.31
C HIS A 134 27.51 -18.35 -0.80
N GLY A 135 28.39 -19.16 -1.38
CA GLY A 135 29.63 -18.70 -1.99
C GLY A 135 30.71 -18.31 -0.99
N ALA A 136 31.94 -18.35 -1.44
CA ALA A 136 33.11 -17.95 -0.65
C ALA A 136 33.52 -16.51 -1.00
N LYS A 137 33.91 -15.72 -0.01
CA LYS A 137 34.54 -14.44 -0.23
C LYS A 137 35.88 -14.68 -0.95
N ARG A 138 36.09 -13.99 -2.07
CA ARG A 138 37.32 -14.11 -2.83
C ARG A 138 38.44 -13.32 -2.13
N ASP A 139 39.64 -13.89 -2.10
CA ASP A 139 40.86 -13.18 -1.70
C ASP A 139 41.45 -12.47 -2.92
N TYR A 140 41.86 -11.24 -2.71
CA TYR A 140 42.44 -10.42 -3.76
C TYR A 140 43.87 -9.99 -3.40
N ALA A 141 44.82 -10.12 -4.33
CA ALA A 141 46.19 -9.73 -4.15
C ALA A 141 46.45 -8.24 -4.35
N PHE A 142 45.39 -7.43 -4.44
CA PHE A 142 45.47 -5.98 -4.68
C PHE A 142 44.51 -5.22 -3.76
N THR A 143 44.70 -3.91 -3.62
CA THR A 143 43.84 -3.03 -2.84
C THR A 143 42.47 -2.91 -3.51
N LEU A 144 41.44 -3.29 -2.77
CA LEU A 144 40.06 -3.23 -3.22
C LEU A 144 39.56 -1.78 -3.28
N LYS A 145 38.82 -1.46 -4.31
CA LYS A 145 38.15 -0.17 -4.49
C LYS A 145 36.64 -0.34 -4.38
N GLN A 146 35.94 0.73 -3.98
CA GLN A 146 34.50 0.76 -3.97
C GLN A 146 33.97 0.95 -5.40
N HIS A 147 32.68 0.59 -5.60
CA HIS A 147 32.04 0.62 -6.91
C HIS A 147 32.10 2.01 -7.58
N PHE A 148 31.91 3.08 -6.82
CA PHE A 148 31.95 4.44 -7.36
C PHE A 148 33.38 4.85 -7.77
N GLU A 149 34.41 4.47 -7.02
CA GLU A 149 35.82 4.72 -7.40
C GLU A 149 36.17 4.02 -8.72
N LEU A 150 35.66 2.80 -8.93
CA LEU A 150 35.84 2.07 -10.18
C LEU A 150 35.05 2.71 -11.32
N GLY A 151 33.81 3.08 -11.11
CA GLY A 151 32.93 3.68 -12.11
C GLY A 151 33.41 5.05 -12.58
N GLU A 152 33.87 5.90 -11.66
CA GLU A 152 34.44 7.20 -11.95
C GLU A 152 35.78 7.07 -12.69
N ALA A 153 36.67 6.18 -12.24
CA ALA A 153 37.96 5.94 -12.92
C ALA A 153 37.78 5.42 -14.35
N LEU A 154 36.70 4.69 -14.63
CA LEU A 154 36.35 4.25 -15.98
C LEU A 154 35.66 5.35 -16.82
N GLY A 155 35.27 6.48 -16.22
CA GLY A 155 34.46 7.51 -16.84
C GLY A 155 33.02 7.10 -17.15
N MET A 156 32.52 6.06 -16.48
CA MET A 156 31.21 5.42 -16.75
C MET A 156 30.17 5.69 -15.68
N MET A 157 30.55 6.20 -14.50
CA MET A 157 29.67 6.75 -13.47
C MET A 157 29.95 8.25 -13.33
N ASP A 158 28.89 9.07 -13.39
CA ASP A 158 29.01 10.51 -13.36
C ASP A 158 28.01 11.10 -12.37
N PHE A 159 28.48 11.32 -11.15
CA PHE A 159 27.69 11.87 -10.07
C PHE A 159 27.59 13.40 -10.15
N GLU A 160 28.60 14.08 -10.69
CA GLU A 160 28.60 15.54 -10.84
C GLU A 160 27.51 15.98 -11.84
N THR A 161 27.50 15.37 -13.02
CA THR A 161 26.44 15.65 -14.01
C THR A 161 25.07 15.29 -13.50
N ALA A 162 24.91 14.15 -12.79
CA ALA A 162 23.65 13.76 -12.18
C ALA A 162 23.17 14.80 -11.15
N ALA A 163 24.08 15.29 -10.29
CA ALA A 163 23.75 16.32 -9.30
C ALA A 163 23.34 17.64 -9.96
N LYS A 164 23.93 18.01 -11.08
CA LYS A 164 23.56 19.18 -11.88
C LYS A 164 22.15 19.04 -12.50
N ILE A 165 21.75 17.81 -12.87
CA ILE A 165 20.45 17.54 -13.49
C ILE A 165 19.34 17.46 -12.43
N SER A 166 19.58 16.72 -11.33
CA SER A 166 18.51 16.33 -10.40
C SER A 166 18.88 16.47 -8.92
N GLY A 167 20.09 16.90 -8.59
CA GLY A 167 20.56 16.97 -7.21
C GLY A 167 21.33 15.74 -6.75
N ALA A 168 21.53 15.60 -5.45
CA ALA A 168 22.23 14.48 -4.84
C ALA A 168 21.45 13.16 -4.98
N ARG A 169 22.13 12.02 -4.74
CA ARG A 169 21.54 10.67 -4.77
C ARG A 169 20.99 10.25 -6.15
N PHE A 170 21.56 10.78 -7.23
CA PHE A 170 21.37 10.33 -8.59
C PHE A 170 22.71 9.98 -9.21
N VAL A 171 22.71 9.13 -10.23
CA VAL A 171 23.90 8.79 -11.02
C VAL A 171 23.56 8.77 -12.50
N VAL A 172 24.51 9.19 -13.33
CA VAL A 172 24.46 8.97 -14.78
C VAL A 172 25.41 7.83 -15.10
N LEU A 173 24.86 6.70 -15.54
CA LEU A 173 25.63 5.58 -16.06
C LEU A 173 25.86 5.77 -17.57
N LYS A 174 27.07 5.46 -18.05
CA LYS A 174 27.47 5.65 -19.46
C LYS A 174 28.03 4.37 -20.06
N GLY A 175 27.84 4.22 -21.36
CA GLY A 175 28.45 3.17 -22.16
C GLY A 175 28.27 1.76 -21.63
N PRO A 176 29.38 0.98 -21.44
CA PRO A 176 29.30 -0.39 -20.95
C PRO A 176 28.59 -0.59 -19.61
N LEU A 177 28.68 0.35 -18.64
CA LEU A 177 27.98 0.22 -17.37
C LEU A 177 26.45 0.38 -17.53
N ALA A 178 25.99 1.32 -18.36
CA ALA A 178 24.57 1.43 -18.66
C ALA A 178 24.03 0.18 -19.38
N ARG A 179 24.88 -0.43 -20.25
CA ARG A 179 24.54 -1.72 -20.88
C ARG A 179 24.49 -2.86 -19.86
N LEU A 180 25.42 -2.88 -18.90
CA LEU A 180 25.47 -3.91 -17.85
C LEU A 180 24.23 -3.86 -16.95
N GLU A 181 23.83 -2.66 -16.50
CA GLU A 181 22.61 -2.49 -15.72
C GLU A 181 21.38 -3.07 -16.44
N ARG A 182 21.18 -2.69 -17.69
CA ARG A 182 20.09 -3.22 -18.51
C ARG A 182 20.19 -4.73 -18.72
N ALA A 183 21.40 -5.25 -18.96
CA ALA A 183 21.62 -6.68 -19.17
C ALA A 183 21.31 -7.49 -17.92
N LEU A 184 21.64 -6.98 -16.72
CA LEU A 184 21.28 -7.62 -15.44
C LEU A 184 19.76 -7.65 -15.24
N GLY A 185 19.06 -6.54 -15.50
CA GLY A 185 17.60 -6.51 -15.40
C GLY A 185 16.93 -7.50 -16.35
N GLN A 186 17.37 -7.58 -17.61
CA GLN A 186 16.88 -8.55 -18.58
C GLN A 186 17.19 -10.00 -18.16
N PHE A 187 18.41 -10.27 -17.70
CA PHE A 187 18.81 -11.58 -17.21
C PHE A 187 17.89 -12.05 -16.05
N PHE A 188 17.59 -11.18 -15.10
CA PHE A 188 16.69 -11.52 -14.00
C PHE A 188 15.29 -11.83 -14.51
N LEU A 189 14.73 -11.01 -15.39
CA LEU A 189 13.43 -11.28 -16.01
C LEU A 189 13.39 -12.60 -16.75
N ASP A 190 14.41 -12.88 -17.58
CA ASP A 190 14.48 -14.12 -18.38
C ASP A 190 14.51 -15.36 -17.49
N VAL A 191 15.28 -15.34 -16.39
CA VAL A 191 15.31 -16.42 -15.41
C VAL A 191 13.95 -16.60 -14.72
N HIS A 192 13.33 -15.51 -14.27
CA HIS A 192 12.07 -15.60 -13.53
C HIS A 192 10.89 -16.00 -14.43
N THR A 193 10.85 -15.53 -15.66
CA THR A 193 9.77 -15.86 -16.61
C THR A 193 9.98 -17.22 -17.26
N GLY A 194 11.22 -17.57 -17.61
CA GLY A 194 11.53 -18.81 -18.30
C GLY A 194 11.57 -20.05 -17.42
N GLU A 195 12.00 -19.90 -16.16
CA GLU A 195 12.27 -21.04 -15.28
C GLU A 195 11.48 -21.03 -13.97
N HIS A 196 11.16 -19.85 -13.43
CA HIS A 196 10.52 -19.75 -12.13
C HIS A 196 9.00 -19.60 -12.22
N GLY A 197 8.43 -19.59 -13.44
CA GLY A 197 6.99 -19.55 -13.67
C GLY A 197 6.33 -18.21 -13.36
N TYR A 198 7.08 -17.11 -13.39
CA TYR A 198 6.52 -15.76 -13.27
C TYR A 198 6.03 -15.26 -14.62
N THR A 199 4.96 -14.48 -14.59
CA THR A 199 4.45 -13.72 -15.74
C THR A 199 5.02 -12.31 -15.68
N GLU A 200 5.69 -11.86 -16.73
CA GLU A 200 6.15 -10.48 -16.84
C GLU A 200 4.97 -9.54 -17.05
N VAL A 201 4.99 -8.43 -16.33
CA VAL A 201 4.00 -7.36 -16.40
C VAL A 201 4.72 -6.02 -16.58
N ASN A 202 4.20 -5.18 -17.46
CA ASN A 202 4.65 -3.79 -17.58
C ASN A 202 3.60 -2.85 -16.97
N PRO A 203 3.71 -2.54 -15.66
CA PRO A 203 2.68 -1.81 -14.95
C PRO A 203 2.84 -0.29 -15.04
N PRO A 204 1.80 0.51 -14.74
CA PRO A 204 1.91 1.95 -14.54
C PRO A 204 2.89 2.29 -13.41
N LEU A 205 3.70 3.34 -13.64
CA LEU A 205 4.68 3.86 -12.66
C LEU A 205 4.14 5.04 -11.84
N LEU A 206 3.05 5.67 -12.30
CA LEU A 206 2.34 6.73 -11.61
C LEU A 206 1.01 6.18 -11.11
N VAL A 207 0.83 6.15 -9.80
CA VAL A 207 -0.30 5.49 -9.15
C VAL A 207 -1.11 6.44 -8.27
N SER A 208 -2.36 6.07 -7.95
CA SER A 208 -3.25 6.83 -7.07
C SER A 208 -2.92 6.65 -5.59
N ASP A 209 -3.51 7.50 -4.73
CA ASP A 209 -3.44 7.38 -3.28
C ASP A 209 -3.95 6.00 -2.80
N ASP A 210 -5.07 5.52 -3.36
CA ASP A 210 -5.66 4.22 -3.00
C ASP A 210 -4.73 3.04 -3.33
N THR A 211 -3.98 3.15 -4.44
CA THR A 211 -3.01 2.14 -4.84
C THR A 211 -1.83 2.09 -3.85
N MET A 212 -1.35 3.26 -3.42
CA MET A 212 -0.30 3.35 -2.38
C MET A 212 -0.80 2.86 -1.02
N PHE A 213 -2.03 3.17 -0.66
CA PHE A 213 -2.68 2.68 0.56
C PHE A 213 -2.83 1.15 0.53
N GLY A 214 -3.23 0.58 -0.61
CA GLY A 214 -3.43 -0.86 -0.80
C GLY A 214 -2.19 -1.73 -0.53
N THR A 215 -0.99 -1.15 -0.52
CA THR A 215 0.29 -1.81 -0.19
C THR A 215 0.96 -1.21 1.05
N ALA A 216 0.20 -0.52 1.91
CA ALA A 216 0.64 0.10 3.15
C ALA A 216 1.81 1.12 3.00
N GLN A 217 1.99 1.70 1.81
CA GLN A 217 2.92 2.81 1.61
C GLN A 217 2.36 4.09 2.23
N LEU A 218 1.04 4.30 2.14
CA LEU A 218 0.34 5.38 2.80
C LEU A 218 -0.49 4.85 3.98
N PRO A 219 -0.70 5.65 5.03
CA PRO A 219 -0.17 7.01 5.24
C PRO A 219 1.26 7.03 5.79
N LYS A 220 1.79 5.91 6.29
CA LYS A 220 2.98 5.83 7.15
C LYS A 220 4.24 6.36 6.47
N PHE A 221 4.45 6.04 5.20
CA PHE A 221 5.67 6.36 4.46
C PHE A 221 5.50 7.50 3.45
N ALA A 222 4.53 8.40 3.68
CA ALA A 222 4.24 9.50 2.75
C ALA A 222 5.47 10.40 2.48
N GLU A 223 6.31 10.64 3.49
CA GLU A 223 7.51 11.48 3.38
C GLU A 223 8.63 10.81 2.58
N ASP A 224 8.62 9.48 2.48
CA ASP A 224 9.58 8.70 1.69
C ASP A 224 9.18 8.58 0.21
N GLN A 225 8.05 9.15 -0.20
CA GLN A 225 7.53 9.02 -1.55
C GLN A 225 7.70 10.29 -2.38
N PHE A 226 7.95 10.12 -3.67
CA PHE A 226 7.83 11.19 -4.65
C PHE A 226 6.40 11.26 -5.20
N SER A 227 5.87 12.48 -5.35
CA SER A 227 4.57 12.71 -5.99
C SER A 227 4.67 13.72 -7.12
N ALA A 228 3.80 13.57 -8.10
CA ALA A 228 3.59 14.50 -9.19
C ALA A 228 2.16 15.06 -9.13
N LEU A 229 2.02 16.36 -9.37
CA LEU A 229 0.74 17.03 -9.49
C LEU A 229 0.49 17.38 -10.95
N SER A 230 -0.66 16.99 -11.48
CA SER A 230 -1.14 17.41 -12.80
C SER A 230 -2.39 18.26 -12.66
N GLY A 231 -2.51 19.32 -13.48
CA GLY A 231 -3.77 20.06 -13.63
C GLY A 231 -4.86 19.14 -14.17
N ARG A 232 -6.11 19.40 -13.76
CA ARG A 232 -7.29 18.74 -14.34
C ARG A 232 -7.87 19.62 -15.44
N GLU A 233 -8.41 18.99 -16.44
CA GLU A 233 -9.17 19.70 -17.49
C GLU A 233 -10.36 20.46 -16.86
N PRO A 234 -10.59 21.73 -17.23
CA PRO A 234 -11.69 22.51 -16.66
C PRO A 234 -13.06 21.81 -16.80
N ARG A 235 -13.26 21.06 -17.88
CA ARG A 235 -14.48 20.29 -18.12
C ARG A 235 -14.66 19.17 -17.07
N GLU A 236 -13.62 18.46 -16.71
CA GLU A 236 -13.68 17.39 -15.68
C GLU A 236 -14.03 17.97 -14.31
N VAL A 237 -13.39 19.10 -13.97
CA VAL A 237 -13.68 19.81 -12.73
C VAL A 237 -15.15 20.28 -12.71
N ALA A 238 -15.67 20.79 -13.84
CA ALA A 238 -17.05 21.22 -13.95
C ALA A 238 -18.05 20.08 -13.79
N ILE A 239 -17.76 18.91 -14.39
CA ILE A 239 -18.60 17.70 -14.27
C ILE A 239 -18.65 17.23 -12.81
N ASP A 240 -17.51 17.17 -12.13
CA ASP A 240 -17.48 16.74 -10.73
C ASP A 240 -18.20 17.74 -9.82
N ALA A 241 -18.02 19.04 -10.04
CA ALA A 241 -18.74 20.06 -9.29
C ALA A 241 -20.26 19.95 -9.51
N LEU A 242 -20.69 19.70 -10.74
CA LEU A 242 -22.10 19.46 -11.05
C LEU A 242 -22.64 18.23 -10.34
N ASN A 243 -21.91 17.11 -10.35
CA ASN A 243 -22.32 15.89 -9.65
C ASN A 243 -22.46 16.12 -8.13
N VAL A 244 -21.54 16.82 -7.52
CA VAL A 244 -21.62 17.19 -6.08
C VAL A 244 -22.84 18.08 -5.82
N ALA A 245 -23.08 19.09 -6.66
CA ALA A 245 -24.22 19.97 -6.53
C ALA A 245 -25.57 19.23 -6.66
N ILE A 246 -25.66 18.29 -7.61
CA ILE A 246 -26.86 17.44 -7.79
C ILE A 246 -27.09 16.56 -6.57
N GLN A 247 -26.05 15.98 -5.99
CA GLN A 247 -26.19 15.18 -4.76
C GLN A 247 -26.69 16.04 -3.59
N GLU A 248 -26.19 17.26 -3.44
CA GLU A 248 -26.62 18.17 -2.38
C GLU A 248 -28.06 18.65 -2.59
N ALA A 249 -28.43 18.96 -3.82
CA ALA A 249 -29.82 19.30 -4.17
C ALA A 249 -30.79 18.16 -3.81
N ARG A 250 -30.42 16.90 -4.11
CA ARG A 250 -31.23 15.72 -3.75
C ARG A 250 -31.39 15.55 -2.24
N LYS A 251 -30.35 15.81 -1.46
CA LYS A 251 -30.42 15.73 0.02
C LYS A 251 -31.33 16.78 0.63
N THR A 252 -31.38 17.97 0.03
CA THR A 252 -32.11 19.14 0.53
C THR A 252 -33.45 19.34 -0.16
N ASP A 253 -33.86 18.42 -1.04
CA ASP A 253 -35.13 18.48 -1.81
C ASP A 253 -35.25 19.76 -2.65
N VAL A 254 -34.11 20.23 -3.21
CA VAL A 254 -34.04 21.39 -4.10
C VAL A 254 -34.17 20.92 -5.54
N ASP A 255 -35.16 21.43 -6.27
CA ASP A 255 -35.25 21.22 -7.70
C ASP A 255 -34.29 22.18 -8.45
N PRO A 256 -33.38 21.66 -9.28
CA PRO A 256 -32.44 22.51 -10.03
C PRO A 256 -33.06 23.52 -10.97
N ILE A 257 -34.30 23.26 -11.41
CA ILE A 257 -35.04 24.14 -12.36
C ILE A 257 -35.88 25.16 -11.60
N ASP A 258 -36.56 24.72 -10.52
CA ASP A 258 -37.48 25.58 -9.77
C ASP A 258 -36.74 26.51 -8.79
N ASP A 259 -35.58 26.11 -8.30
CA ASP A 259 -34.72 26.96 -7.40
C ASP A 259 -33.28 27.07 -7.95
N GLU A 260 -33.17 27.68 -9.14
CA GLU A 260 -31.89 27.87 -9.82
C GLU A 260 -30.85 28.61 -8.98
N ALA A 261 -31.28 29.60 -8.21
CA ALA A 261 -30.35 30.39 -7.38
C ALA A 261 -29.69 29.54 -6.28
N ARG A 262 -30.46 28.67 -5.63
CA ARG A 262 -29.98 27.79 -4.59
C ARG A 262 -29.12 26.68 -5.17
N PHE A 263 -29.51 26.09 -6.29
CA PHE A 263 -28.73 25.11 -7.01
C PHE A 263 -27.38 25.68 -7.47
N ARG A 264 -27.36 26.92 -7.97
CA ARG A 264 -26.14 27.61 -8.36
C ARG A 264 -25.21 27.83 -7.16
N SER A 265 -25.74 28.15 -5.99
CA SER A 265 -24.94 28.24 -4.77
C SER A 265 -24.27 26.89 -4.40
N PHE A 266 -24.97 25.76 -4.59
CA PHE A 266 -24.37 24.43 -4.41
C PHE A 266 -23.28 24.17 -5.42
N TYR A 267 -23.49 24.53 -6.70
CA TYR A 267 -22.48 24.37 -7.74
C TYR A 267 -21.24 25.23 -7.48
N ASP A 268 -21.40 26.49 -7.10
CA ASP A 268 -20.27 27.39 -6.78
C ASP A 268 -19.49 26.91 -5.55
N SER A 269 -20.16 26.40 -4.53
CA SER A 269 -19.54 25.76 -3.38
C SER A 269 -18.78 24.50 -3.79
N ALA A 270 -19.41 23.64 -4.58
CA ALA A 270 -18.80 22.42 -5.10
C ALA A 270 -17.61 22.73 -6.01
N TRP A 271 -17.75 23.73 -6.91
CA TRP A 271 -16.65 24.17 -7.77
C TRP A 271 -15.41 24.58 -6.96
N ASN A 272 -15.59 25.25 -5.85
CA ASN A 272 -14.48 25.67 -4.98
C ASN A 272 -13.88 24.50 -4.19
N SER A 273 -14.66 23.47 -3.88
CA SER A 273 -14.24 22.31 -3.10
C SER A 273 -13.60 21.19 -3.95
N VAL A 274 -14.00 21.06 -5.23
CA VAL A 274 -13.47 20.03 -6.13
C VAL A 274 -11.97 20.28 -6.41
N PRO A 275 -11.11 19.28 -6.23
CA PRO A 275 -9.69 19.41 -6.52
C PRO A 275 -9.40 19.81 -7.96
N LYS A 276 -8.58 20.82 -8.16
CA LYS A 276 -8.14 21.30 -9.49
C LYS A 276 -6.91 20.54 -10.00
N GLN A 277 -6.29 19.78 -9.13
CA GLN A 277 -5.10 18.99 -9.42
C GLN A 277 -5.34 17.54 -9.03
N VAL A 278 -4.70 16.63 -9.75
CA VAL A 278 -4.64 15.21 -9.42
C VAL A 278 -3.22 14.90 -8.98
N ARG A 279 -3.09 14.34 -7.77
CA ARG A 279 -1.84 13.79 -7.29
C ARG A 279 -1.68 12.37 -7.81
N ARG A 280 -0.47 12.06 -8.27
CA ARG A 280 0.00 10.71 -8.55
C ARG A 280 1.33 10.49 -7.83
N TRP A 281 1.56 9.28 -7.39
CA TRP A 281 2.80 8.88 -6.75
C TRP A 281 3.67 8.11 -7.74
N LEU A 282 4.96 8.41 -7.74
CA LEU A 282 5.94 7.56 -8.41
C LEU A 282 6.14 6.32 -7.54
N ILE A 283 6.09 5.13 -8.14
CA ILE A 283 6.18 3.88 -7.37
C ILE A 283 7.55 3.72 -6.70
N PRO A 284 7.61 3.38 -5.38
CA PRO A 284 8.86 3.04 -4.70
C PRO A 284 9.31 1.61 -4.98
N THR A 285 8.42 0.80 -5.55
CA THR A 285 8.56 -0.62 -5.86
C THR A 285 7.43 -1.04 -6.80
N ALA A 286 7.69 -1.95 -7.72
CA ALA A 286 6.65 -2.49 -8.60
C ALA A 286 5.58 -3.30 -7.83
N GLU A 287 5.88 -3.77 -6.62
CA GLU A 287 4.91 -4.38 -5.70
C GLU A 287 3.61 -3.56 -5.62
N VAL A 288 3.73 -2.23 -5.53
CA VAL A 288 2.58 -1.32 -5.45
C VAL A 288 1.62 -1.52 -6.62
N SER A 289 2.15 -1.57 -7.84
CA SER A 289 1.32 -1.76 -9.03
C SER A 289 0.86 -3.21 -9.21
N LEU A 290 1.76 -4.18 -9.00
CA LEU A 290 1.48 -5.60 -9.24
C LEU A 290 0.46 -6.17 -8.25
N THR A 291 0.56 -5.86 -6.97
CA THR A 291 -0.39 -6.34 -5.95
C THR A 291 -1.79 -5.75 -6.15
N ASN A 292 -1.87 -4.50 -6.63
CA ASN A 292 -3.15 -3.86 -6.90
C ASN A 292 -3.88 -4.38 -8.17
N LEU A 293 -3.28 -5.26 -8.95
CA LEU A 293 -3.96 -5.93 -10.07
C LEU A 293 -5.17 -6.77 -9.61
N VAL A 294 -5.16 -7.22 -8.37
CA VAL A 294 -6.26 -8.01 -7.78
C VAL A 294 -6.99 -7.27 -6.67
N ARG A 295 -6.72 -5.98 -6.47
CA ARG A 295 -7.42 -5.18 -5.45
C ARG A 295 -8.93 -5.16 -5.71
N GLU A 296 -9.71 -5.36 -4.64
CA GLU A 296 -11.19 -5.35 -4.68
C GLU A 296 -11.80 -6.38 -5.66
N GLN A 297 -11.06 -7.47 -5.92
CA GLN A 297 -11.51 -8.57 -6.77
C GLN A 297 -11.59 -9.86 -5.95
N ILE A 298 -12.56 -10.69 -6.29
CA ILE A 298 -12.63 -12.09 -5.87
C ILE A 298 -11.91 -12.90 -6.95
N VAL A 299 -10.75 -13.43 -6.58
CA VAL A 299 -9.92 -14.24 -7.50
C VAL A 299 -10.38 -15.68 -7.43
N GLU A 300 -10.62 -16.29 -8.60
CA GLU A 300 -10.95 -17.71 -8.70
C GLU A 300 -9.78 -18.58 -8.21
N GLU A 301 -10.08 -19.61 -7.41
CA GLU A 301 -9.06 -20.50 -6.84
C GLU A 301 -8.15 -21.13 -7.89
N GLY A 302 -8.71 -21.50 -9.04
CA GLY A 302 -7.97 -22.09 -10.15
C GLY A 302 -6.97 -21.16 -10.84
N ALA A 303 -7.03 -19.84 -10.57
CA ALA A 303 -6.05 -18.85 -11.06
C ALA A 303 -4.84 -18.70 -10.13
N LEU A 304 -4.86 -19.33 -8.95
CA LEU A 304 -3.78 -19.24 -7.96
C LEU A 304 -2.84 -20.46 -8.05
N PRO A 305 -1.55 -20.30 -7.77
CA PRO A 305 -0.89 -19.03 -7.46
C PRO A 305 -0.66 -18.16 -8.69
N MET A 306 -0.90 -16.84 -8.57
CA MET A 306 -0.49 -15.86 -9.57
C MET A 306 0.90 -15.35 -9.24
N ARG A 307 1.85 -15.55 -10.13
CA ARG A 307 3.25 -15.11 -9.98
C ARG A 307 3.55 -14.05 -11.01
N LEU A 308 3.86 -12.85 -10.55
CA LEU A 308 4.03 -11.65 -11.38
C LEU A 308 5.43 -11.08 -11.18
N THR A 309 6.06 -10.62 -12.25
CA THR A 309 7.35 -9.95 -12.20
C THR A 309 7.35 -8.70 -13.07
N ALA A 310 8.11 -7.70 -12.68
CA ALA A 310 8.29 -6.48 -13.45
C ALA A 310 9.70 -5.90 -13.24
N TYR A 311 10.30 -5.36 -14.30
CA TYR A 311 11.53 -4.57 -14.26
C TYR A 311 11.17 -3.10 -14.42
N THR A 312 11.24 -2.33 -13.34
CA THR A 312 10.78 -0.94 -13.33
C THR A 312 11.79 0.01 -12.68
N PRO A 313 11.82 1.28 -13.12
CA PRO A 313 12.31 2.36 -12.27
C PRO A 313 11.49 2.44 -10.99
N CYS A 314 12.17 2.68 -9.87
CA CYS A 314 11.59 2.88 -8.55
C CYS A 314 12.12 4.18 -7.96
N TYR A 315 11.32 4.83 -7.10
CA TYR A 315 11.61 6.17 -6.60
C TYR A 315 11.39 6.25 -5.09
N ARG A 316 12.42 6.67 -4.34
CA ARG A 316 12.35 6.85 -2.88
C ARG A 316 13.01 8.16 -2.48
N SER A 317 12.34 8.97 -1.64
CA SER A 317 12.92 10.23 -1.18
C SER A 317 13.99 10.02 -0.09
N GLU A 318 14.09 8.79 0.48
CA GLU A 318 15.10 8.42 1.48
C GLU A 318 15.15 9.41 2.66
N ALA A 319 13.99 9.91 3.09
CA ALA A 319 13.88 10.94 4.13
C ALA A 319 14.49 10.49 5.47
N GLY A 320 14.35 9.20 5.83
CA GLY A 320 14.93 8.61 7.04
C GLY A 320 16.43 8.30 6.97
N ALA A 321 17.07 8.44 5.79
CA ALA A 321 18.45 8.04 5.55
C ALA A 321 19.43 9.22 5.43
N ALA A 322 19.13 10.36 6.03
CA ALA A 322 19.98 11.53 6.01
C ALA A 322 21.39 11.19 6.54
N GLY A 323 22.43 11.46 5.74
CA GLY A 323 23.82 11.20 6.08
C GLY A 323 24.32 9.76 5.93
N LYS A 324 23.43 8.79 5.62
CA LYS A 324 23.83 7.39 5.36
C LYS A 324 24.10 7.18 3.87
N ASP A 325 25.18 6.46 3.54
CA ASP A 325 25.56 6.06 2.17
C ASP A 325 25.41 7.20 1.13
N THR A 326 25.97 8.36 1.44
CA THR A 326 25.85 9.57 0.59
C THR A 326 26.72 9.52 -0.65
N THR A 327 27.66 8.58 -0.72
CA THR A 327 28.57 8.38 -1.85
C THR A 327 28.25 7.07 -2.55
N GLY A 328 28.33 7.11 -3.90
CA GLY A 328 28.05 5.93 -4.73
C GLY A 328 26.55 5.74 -5.01
N MET A 329 26.17 4.53 -5.41
CA MET A 329 24.81 4.22 -5.87
C MET A 329 24.05 3.19 -4.99
N ILE A 330 24.42 3.09 -3.70
CA ILE A 330 23.75 2.16 -2.79
C ILE A 330 22.38 2.71 -2.33
N ARG A 331 22.29 4.04 -2.11
CA ARG A 331 21.05 4.73 -1.78
C ARG A 331 20.79 5.85 -2.78
N GLN A 332 19.81 5.65 -3.64
CA GLN A 332 19.44 6.58 -4.70
C GLN A 332 17.97 6.93 -4.64
N HIS A 333 17.64 8.14 -5.09
CA HIS A 333 16.26 8.59 -5.28
C HIS A 333 15.56 7.87 -6.44
N GLN A 334 16.35 7.41 -7.42
CA GLN A 334 15.89 6.64 -8.57
C GLN A 334 16.81 5.44 -8.79
N PHE A 335 16.24 4.26 -8.88
CA PHE A 335 16.95 3.01 -9.15
C PHE A 335 16.05 2.05 -9.91
N THR A 336 16.61 1.03 -10.55
CA THR A 336 15.85 -0.02 -11.22
C THR A 336 15.77 -1.26 -10.35
N LYS A 337 14.62 -1.94 -10.40
CA LYS A 337 14.36 -3.15 -9.63
C LYS A 337 13.57 -4.17 -10.45
N VAL A 338 13.97 -5.44 -10.37
CA VAL A 338 13.14 -6.57 -10.79
C VAL A 338 12.37 -7.05 -9.57
N GLU A 339 11.06 -6.97 -9.63
CA GLU A 339 10.15 -7.31 -8.54
C GLU A 339 9.54 -8.68 -8.75
N LEU A 340 9.35 -9.43 -7.67
CA LEU A 340 8.59 -10.68 -7.65
C LEU A 340 7.39 -10.53 -6.72
N VAL A 341 6.20 -10.79 -7.22
CA VAL A 341 4.96 -10.81 -6.43
C VAL A 341 4.25 -12.11 -6.65
N SER A 342 3.87 -12.80 -5.58
CA SER A 342 3.06 -14.00 -5.63
C SER A 342 1.76 -13.80 -4.86
N ILE A 343 0.64 -14.10 -5.49
CA ILE A 343 -0.70 -14.08 -4.90
C ILE A 343 -1.14 -15.53 -4.78
N THR A 344 -1.35 -15.98 -3.55
CA THR A 344 -1.61 -17.39 -3.22
C THR A 344 -2.83 -17.53 -2.32
N ARG A 345 -3.25 -18.77 -2.09
CA ARG A 345 -4.13 -19.09 -0.99
C ARG A 345 -3.39 -18.86 0.34
N PRO A 346 -4.10 -18.51 1.43
CA PRO A 346 -3.48 -18.27 2.73
C PRO A 346 -2.62 -19.45 3.23
N GLU A 347 -3.08 -20.69 3.03
CA GLU A 347 -2.40 -21.91 3.43
C GLU A 347 -1.11 -22.21 2.67
N ASP A 348 -0.96 -21.68 1.46
CA ASP A 348 0.22 -21.87 0.61
C ASP A 348 1.25 -20.74 0.78
N SER A 349 0.92 -19.69 1.53
CA SER A 349 1.68 -18.45 1.62
C SER A 349 3.10 -18.66 2.13
N ASP A 350 3.28 -19.48 3.18
CA ASP A 350 4.59 -19.71 3.77
C ASP A 350 5.50 -20.50 2.81
N ALA A 351 4.97 -21.54 2.14
CA ALA A 351 5.72 -22.31 1.15
C ALA A 351 6.09 -21.46 -0.08
N GLU A 352 5.19 -20.57 -0.52
CA GLU A 352 5.47 -19.68 -1.64
C GLU A 352 6.48 -18.59 -1.27
N HIS A 353 6.49 -18.10 -0.03
CA HIS A 353 7.50 -17.17 0.47
C HIS A 353 8.91 -17.79 0.42
N GLU A 354 9.07 -19.03 0.90
CA GLU A 354 10.34 -19.76 0.81
C GLU A 354 10.76 -19.95 -0.65
N ARG A 355 9.83 -20.35 -1.53
CA ARG A 355 10.10 -20.51 -2.96
C ARG A 355 10.52 -19.19 -3.63
N MET A 356 9.84 -18.10 -3.32
CA MET A 356 10.14 -16.76 -3.87
C MET A 356 11.54 -16.31 -3.44
N THR A 357 11.90 -16.52 -2.18
CA THR A 357 13.25 -16.23 -1.66
C THR A 357 14.31 -17.03 -2.42
N GLN A 358 14.09 -18.34 -2.66
CA GLN A 358 14.99 -19.16 -3.47
C GLN A 358 15.11 -18.66 -4.91
N CYS A 359 14.04 -18.18 -5.52
CA CYS A 359 14.08 -17.57 -6.86
C CYS A 359 14.95 -16.30 -6.88
N ALA A 360 14.85 -15.46 -5.84
CA ALA A 360 15.68 -14.26 -5.71
C ALA A 360 17.16 -14.60 -5.48
N GLU A 361 17.46 -15.67 -4.75
CA GLU A 361 18.83 -16.16 -4.53
C GLU A 361 19.45 -16.76 -5.79
N GLU A 362 18.65 -17.43 -6.63
CA GLU A 362 19.15 -18.15 -7.82
C GLU A 362 19.89 -17.24 -8.79
N VAL A 363 19.42 -16.00 -9.00
CA VAL A 363 20.11 -15.05 -9.89
C VAL A 363 21.49 -14.67 -9.35
N LEU A 364 21.68 -14.62 -8.03
CA LEU A 364 22.97 -14.38 -7.40
C LEU A 364 23.91 -15.58 -7.53
N LYS A 365 23.40 -16.79 -7.39
CA LYS A 365 24.15 -18.04 -7.60
C LYS A 365 24.69 -18.10 -9.04
N ARG A 366 23.87 -17.76 -10.03
CA ARG A 366 24.30 -17.73 -11.44
C ARG A 366 25.32 -16.64 -11.74
N LEU A 367 25.29 -15.55 -10.99
CA LEU A 367 26.31 -14.49 -11.08
C LEU A 367 27.57 -14.80 -10.27
N ASP A 368 27.63 -15.95 -9.59
CA ASP A 368 28.73 -16.35 -8.69
C ASP A 368 29.06 -15.27 -7.64
N LEU A 369 28.02 -14.66 -7.08
CA LEU A 369 28.14 -13.63 -6.05
C LEU A 369 27.95 -14.26 -4.65
N PRO A 370 28.90 -14.06 -3.73
CA PRO A 370 28.73 -14.48 -2.34
C PRO A 370 27.65 -13.65 -1.67
N TYR A 371 26.65 -14.33 -1.07
CA TYR A 371 25.57 -13.68 -0.35
C TYR A 371 25.25 -14.41 0.97
N ARG A 372 24.47 -13.76 1.81
CA ARG A 372 23.81 -14.36 2.97
C ARG A 372 22.33 -13.95 2.99
N THR A 373 21.50 -14.80 3.54
CA THR A 373 20.08 -14.56 3.76
C THR A 373 19.84 -14.39 5.25
N MET A 374 19.26 -13.27 5.64
CA MET A 374 18.99 -12.89 7.02
C MET A 374 17.50 -13.00 7.30
N LEU A 375 17.10 -13.70 8.35
CA LEU A 375 15.76 -13.63 8.91
C LEU A 375 15.69 -12.40 9.80
N LEU A 376 14.86 -11.44 9.42
CA LEU A 376 14.72 -10.19 10.16
C LEU A 376 13.98 -10.40 11.48
N CYS A 377 14.40 -9.69 12.50
CA CYS A 377 13.73 -9.67 13.80
C CYS A 377 12.50 -8.77 13.81
N THR A 378 11.73 -8.87 14.88
CA THR A 378 10.46 -8.12 15.02
C THR A 378 10.59 -6.61 14.96
N GLY A 379 11.74 -6.02 15.33
CA GLY A 379 11.97 -4.58 15.27
C GLY A 379 12.45 -4.07 13.92
N ASP A 380 13.02 -4.93 13.07
CA ASP A 380 13.60 -4.56 11.78
C ASP A 380 12.71 -4.93 10.58
N MET A 381 11.86 -5.95 10.71
CA MET A 381 10.97 -6.38 9.63
C MET A 381 9.98 -5.28 9.21
N GLY A 382 9.60 -5.27 7.92
CA GLY A 382 8.68 -4.30 7.33
C GLY A 382 7.33 -4.21 8.07
N PHE A 383 6.67 -3.07 7.93
CA PHE A 383 5.40 -2.77 8.61
C PHE A 383 4.28 -3.77 8.28
N SER A 384 4.15 -4.14 7.01
CA SER A 384 3.11 -5.06 6.53
C SER A 384 3.49 -6.53 6.63
N SER A 385 4.76 -6.82 6.93
CA SER A 385 5.30 -8.17 6.86
C SER A 385 4.94 -8.99 8.09
N ARG A 386 4.76 -10.30 7.89
CA ARG A 386 4.65 -11.30 8.95
C ARG A 386 5.97 -12.01 9.22
N LYS A 387 6.82 -12.11 8.18
CA LYS A 387 8.16 -12.67 8.16
C LYS A 387 8.90 -12.04 7.00
N THR A 388 10.18 -11.77 7.15
CA THR A 388 10.99 -11.15 6.10
C THR A 388 12.37 -11.79 6.06
N TYR A 389 12.82 -12.11 4.86
CA TYR A 389 14.20 -12.46 4.56
C TYR A 389 14.85 -11.32 3.76
N ASP A 390 15.98 -10.81 4.25
CA ASP A 390 16.84 -9.95 3.47
C ASP A 390 18.00 -10.73 2.89
N ILE A 391 18.24 -10.54 1.60
CA ILE A 391 19.39 -11.13 0.89
C ILE A 391 20.45 -10.05 0.77
N GLU A 392 21.62 -10.32 1.33
CA GLU A 392 22.75 -9.40 1.38
C GLU A 392 23.93 -9.94 0.59
N VAL A 393 24.45 -9.16 -0.37
CA VAL A 393 25.63 -9.49 -1.16
C VAL A 393 26.90 -8.95 -0.50
N TRP A 394 27.96 -9.74 -0.55
CA TRP A 394 29.27 -9.31 -0.10
C TRP A 394 29.86 -8.24 -1.04
N LEU A 395 30.15 -7.06 -0.53
CA LEU A 395 30.85 -5.99 -1.23
C LEU A 395 32.31 -5.91 -0.81
N PRO A 396 33.25 -6.43 -1.63
CA PRO A 396 34.68 -6.48 -1.27
C PRO A 396 35.28 -5.12 -0.93
N GLY A 397 34.94 -4.07 -1.71
CA GLY A 397 35.44 -2.71 -1.50
C GLY A 397 34.96 -2.05 -0.22
N GLN A 398 33.86 -2.53 0.38
CA GLN A 398 33.35 -2.09 1.68
C GLN A 398 33.69 -3.04 2.81
N GLY A 399 34.13 -4.26 2.53
CA GLY A 399 34.42 -5.29 3.50
C GLY A 399 33.19 -5.76 4.30
N ARG A 400 31.98 -5.63 3.74
CA ARG A 400 30.72 -6.00 4.41
C ARG A 400 29.63 -6.49 3.45
N TYR A 401 28.65 -7.15 4.01
CA TYR A 401 27.42 -7.51 3.31
C TYR A 401 26.50 -6.30 3.19
N ARG A 402 25.75 -6.23 2.10
CA ARG A 402 24.76 -5.17 1.82
C ARG A 402 23.50 -5.79 1.26
N GLU A 403 22.37 -5.38 1.80
CA GLU A 403 21.05 -5.75 1.31
C GLU A 403 20.86 -5.33 -0.15
N ILE A 404 20.36 -6.25 -0.95
CA ILE A 404 19.98 -6.02 -2.35
C ILE A 404 18.57 -6.51 -2.67
N SER A 405 17.96 -7.30 -1.79
CA SER A 405 16.61 -7.82 -1.94
C SER A 405 16.00 -8.08 -0.58
N SER A 406 14.70 -7.83 -0.45
CA SER A 406 13.90 -8.12 0.73
C SER A 406 12.67 -8.91 0.30
N CYS A 407 12.46 -10.09 0.89
CA CYS A 407 11.38 -11.02 0.56
C CYS A 407 10.45 -11.17 1.77
N SER A 408 9.14 -10.87 1.63
CA SER A 408 8.18 -10.91 2.75
C SER A 408 6.78 -11.38 2.32
#